data_3b9eeafffe57ca19a2e3f12fd3afba54
#
_entry.id   3b9eeafffe57ca19a2e3f12fd3afba54
#
_cell.length_a   1.000
_cell.length_b   1.000
_cell.length_c   1.000
_cell.angle_alpha   90.00
_cell.angle_beta   90.00
_cell.angle_gamma   90.00
#
_symmetry.space_group_name_H-M   'P 1'
#
loop_
_entity.id
_entity.type
_entity.pdbx_description
1 polymer ?
#
loop_
_entity_poly.entity_id
_entity_poly.type
_entity_poly.pdbx_seq_one_letter_code
_entity_poly.pdbx_strand_id
1 'polypeptide(L)'
;LTDKTTEEAVPKIAMFDTGKKVRDKMYNLMPEGTISKVSNYSCNVSIDAIEKYNGVPDLTKLTEANIVSLGESSFPIYMWAEKSGKTEIRNPVGMKGLTAEGDNDSSKKVETGKIYWWSESDSVYLNPDSAQMFAGIPYLTNIDGLKDMKTDYVVNMSNMFYSLGTQLSNIDALSGWNTSKVENMSGMFYRWSLANSLSNVNALLNWDTSKVKDMSSMFAGNNELTDIEGLKKWNTSNVTDMHNMFGDGDSSGCAFTNLSAISNWNVKNVTNMTDIFFNCIKLEDVSAISNWNITEIAERMFLYCSNLKTITIPSAITKIGNSAFTRSANLTKEKILATDATKFEVGNNVFDYIASNSKIYVLSEEIKAKLEGCYDTSITTVEVVTLEQMNNL
;
A
#
# COMPACT_ATOMS: atom_id res chain seq x y z
N LEU A 1 -25.19 46.17 -32.04
CA LEU A 1 -25.32 45.35 -30.85
C LEU A 1 -24.21 44.33 -30.90
N THR A 2 -23.07 44.67 -30.32
CA THR A 2 -21.88 43.82 -30.20
C THR A 2 -22.07 42.88 -29.01
N ASP A 3 -22.16 41.62 -29.30
CA ASP A 3 -22.17 40.53 -28.34
C ASP A 3 -20.80 40.47 -27.65
N LYS A 4 -20.74 40.96 -26.40
CA LYS A 4 -19.59 40.75 -25.56
C LYS A 4 -19.73 39.36 -24.95
N THR A 5 -19.16 38.38 -25.63
CA THR A 5 -18.82 37.11 -24.96
C THR A 5 -17.85 37.46 -23.84
N THR A 6 -18.36 37.42 -22.61
CA THR A 6 -17.50 37.37 -21.42
C THR A 6 -16.68 36.09 -21.49
N GLU A 7 -15.40 36.22 -21.86
CA GLU A 7 -14.43 35.19 -21.57
C GLU A 7 -14.48 34.96 -20.07
N GLU A 8 -15.03 33.83 -19.63
CA GLU A 8 -14.85 33.36 -18.27
C GLU A 8 -13.34 33.28 -18.05
N ALA A 9 -12.85 34.13 -17.14
CA ALA A 9 -11.44 34.12 -16.78
C ALA A 9 -11.07 32.73 -16.30
N VAL A 10 -10.22 32.06 -17.04
CA VAL A 10 -9.64 30.77 -16.64
C VAL A 10 -9.05 30.95 -15.24
N PRO A 11 -9.48 30.17 -14.24
CA PRO A 11 -8.98 30.36 -12.88
C PRO A 11 -7.46 30.27 -12.89
N LYS A 12 -6.80 31.27 -12.32
CA LYS A 12 -5.34 31.31 -12.20
C LYS A 12 -4.91 30.22 -11.22
N ILE A 13 -4.55 29.06 -11.73
CA ILE A 13 -4.20 27.88 -10.95
C ILE A 13 -2.68 27.75 -10.88
N ALA A 14 -2.15 27.59 -9.67
CA ALA A 14 -0.82 27.05 -9.46
C ALA A 14 -0.91 25.53 -9.42
N MET A 15 -0.26 24.86 -10.36
CA MET A 15 -0.28 23.41 -10.47
C MET A 15 1.15 22.88 -10.59
N PHE A 16 1.46 21.83 -9.81
CA PHE A 16 2.71 21.10 -9.93
C PHE A 16 2.83 20.44 -11.32
N ASP A 17 4.05 20.23 -11.76
CA ASP A 17 4.35 19.33 -12.88
C ASP A 17 4.04 17.87 -12.47
N THR A 18 4.17 16.92 -13.39
CA THR A 18 3.92 15.50 -13.10
C THR A 18 4.75 15.03 -11.91
N GLY A 19 4.23 14.09 -11.13
CA GLY A 19 4.87 13.63 -9.89
C GLY A 19 6.31 13.20 -10.11
N LYS A 20 6.59 12.46 -11.19
CA LYS A 20 7.95 12.04 -11.53
C LYS A 20 8.90 13.21 -11.78
N LYS A 21 8.46 14.22 -12.52
CA LYS A 21 9.30 15.40 -12.78
C LYS A 21 9.57 16.22 -11.52
N VAL A 22 8.56 16.39 -10.66
CA VAL A 22 8.73 17.04 -9.36
C VAL A 22 9.72 16.28 -8.51
N ARG A 23 9.60 14.96 -8.42
CA ARG A 23 10.55 14.11 -7.70
C ARG A 23 11.97 14.26 -8.21
N ASP A 24 12.18 14.19 -9.51
CA ASP A 24 13.51 14.28 -10.13
C ASP A 24 14.14 15.66 -9.86
N LYS A 25 13.35 16.73 -9.93
CA LYS A 25 13.81 18.08 -9.54
C LYS A 25 14.12 18.16 -8.05
N MET A 26 13.26 17.65 -7.19
CA MET A 26 13.46 17.64 -5.74
C MET A 26 14.79 16.97 -5.36
N TYR A 27 15.14 15.86 -5.99
CA TYR A 27 16.42 15.19 -5.78
C TYR A 27 17.63 16.04 -6.21
N ASN A 28 17.49 16.80 -7.29
CA ASN A 28 18.55 17.68 -7.78
C ASN A 28 18.73 18.97 -6.94
N LEU A 29 17.75 19.33 -6.13
CA LEU A 29 17.80 20.51 -5.26
C LEU A 29 18.57 20.28 -3.95
N MET A 30 18.82 19.01 -3.60
CA MET A 30 19.56 18.71 -2.37
C MET A 30 21.02 19.14 -2.47
N PRO A 31 21.59 19.74 -1.41
CA PRO A 31 22.98 20.18 -1.40
C PRO A 31 23.97 19.05 -1.70
N GLU A 32 25.08 19.36 -2.38
CA GLU A 32 26.15 18.38 -2.62
C GLU A 32 26.60 17.70 -1.31
N GLY A 33 26.75 16.38 -1.36
CA GLY A 33 27.11 15.58 -0.19
C GLY A 33 25.92 15.06 0.63
N THR A 34 24.70 15.51 0.35
CA THR A 34 23.47 15.02 1.01
C THR A 34 22.78 13.87 0.25
N ILE A 35 23.20 13.59 -0.98
CA ILE A 35 22.65 12.51 -1.82
C ILE A 35 23.77 11.57 -2.23
N SER A 36 23.62 10.27 -2.00
CA SER A 36 24.35 9.29 -2.79
C SER A 36 23.51 8.94 -4.03
N LYS A 37 24.02 9.23 -5.22
CA LYS A 37 23.42 8.83 -6.49
C LYS A 37 23.42 7.29 -6.55
N VAL A 38 22.28 6.68 -6.35
CA VAL A 38 22.11 5.26 -6.61
C VAL A 38 21.12 5.10 -7.75
N SER A 39 21.55 4.37 -8.78
CA SER A 39 20.78 4.06 -9.96
C SER A 39 19.49 3.32 -9.61
N ASN A 40 18.38 3.71 -10.23
CA ASN A 40 17.10 3.01 -10.29
C ASN A 40 16.46 2.60 -8.96
N TYR A 41 15.63 3.48 -8.38
CA TYR A 41 14.71 3.26 -7.26
C TYR A 41 15.28 3.23 -5.83
N SER A 42 16.57 3.31 -5.63
CA SER A 42 17.16 3.39 -4.30
C SER A 42 17.75 4.79 -4.06
N CYS A 43 16.93 5.71 -3.57
CA CYS A 43 17.37 7.06 -3.29
C CYS A 43 17.69 7.19 -1.80
N ASN A 44 18.97 7.29 -1.48
CA ASN A 44 19.40 7.82 -0.19
C ASN A 44 19.29 9.36 -0.20
N VAL A 45 18.08 9.87 -0.40
CA VAL A 45 17.82 11.30 -0.29
C VAL A 45 17.68 11.63 1.18
N SER A 46 18.55 12.47 1.69
CA SER A 46 18.58 12.89 3.09
C SER A 46 17.54 13.99 3.39
N ILE A 47 16.30 13.81 2.92
CA ILE A 47 15.18 14.70 3.24
C ILE A 47 14.46 14.17 4.48
N ASP A 48 14.33 14.99 5.53
CA ASP A 48 13.60 14.64 6.76
C ASP A 48 12.22 15.29 6.85
N ALA A 49 11.94 16.36 6.09
CA ALA A 49 10.64 17.01 6.06
C ALA A 49 10.32 17.65 4.70
N ILE A 50 9.02 17.71 4.41
CA ILE A 50 8.45 18.51 3.31
C ILE A 50 7.49 19.51 3.94
N GLU A 51 7.79 20.81 3.80
CA GLU A 51 7.06 21.88 4.47
C GLU A 51 6.62 22.96 3.46
N LYS A 52 5.46 23.57 3.72
CA LYS A 52 5.08 24.83 3.07
C LYS A 52 5.87 25.95 3.72
N TYR A 53 6.50 26.80 2.92
CA TYR A 53 7.21 27.98 3.45
C TYR A 53 6.21 29.02 3.93
N ASN A 54 6.43 29.54 5.14
CA ASN A 54 5.60 30.59 5.73
C ASN A 54 6.16 31.97 5.36
N GLY A 55 5.32 32.80 4.75
CA GLY A 55 5.70 34.12 4.25
C GLY A 55 6.17 34.09 2.80
N VAL A 56 6.84 35.15 2.36
CA VAL A 56 7.37 35.27 1.00
C VAL A 56 8.87 34.98 1.03
N PRO A 57 9.36 33.99 0.27
CA PRO A 57 10.79 33.69 0.21
C PRO A 57 11.56 34.81 -0.53
N ASP A 58 12.86 34.85 -0.35
CA ASP A 58 13.75 35.70 -1.14
C ASP A 58 13.85 35.15 -2.57
N LEU A 59 12.98 35.60 -3.45
CA LEU A 59 12.90 35.14 -4.84
C LEU A 59 14.18 35.44 -5.64
N THR A 60 15.04 36.35 -5.17
CA THR A 60 16.32 36.65 -5.86
C THR A 60 17.31 35.50 -5.76
N LYS A 61 17.10 34.59 -4.81
CA LYS A 61 17.94 33.38 -4.61
C LYS A 61 17.40 32.16 -5.33
N LEU A 62 16.19 32.23 -5.90
CA LEU A 62 15.56 31.14 -6.61
C LEU A 62 15.73 31.33 -8.12
N THR A 63 15.93 30.24 -8.82
CA THR A 63 16.15 30.18 -10.26
C THR A 63 15.10 29.31 -10.94
N GLU A 64 15.16 29.20 -12.26
CA GLU A 64 14.29 28.27 -13.02
C GLU A 64 14.44 26.80 -12.55
N ALA A 65 15.61 26.43 -12.04
CA ALA A 65 15.82 25.09 -11.46
C ALA A 65 14.91 24.80 -10.27
N ASN A 66 14.48 25.85 -9.56
CA ASN A 66 13.58 25.74 -8.41
C ASN A 66 12.10 25.66 -8.79
N ILE A 67 11.74 25.94 -10.04
CA ILE A 67 10.34 25.92 -10.50
C ILE A 67 9.92 24.47 -10.75
N VAL A 68 8.88 24.03 -10.03
CA VAL A 68 8.30 22.68 -10.10
C VAL A 68 6.86 22.67 -10.59
N SER A 69 6.34 23.82 -11.02
CA SER A 69 5.02 23.94 -11.64
C SER A 69 5.04 23.56 -13.12
N LEU A 70 3.84 23.25 -13.66
CA LEU A 70 3.63 23.19 -15.09
C LEU A 70 4.01 24.52 -15.74
N GLY A 71 4.56 24.47 -16.97
CA GLY A 71 4.90 25.66 -17.74
C GLY A 71 3.70 26.57 -18.04
N GLU A 72 2.49 26.01 -18.08
CA GLU A 72 1.22 26.71 -18.28
C GLU A 72 0.57 27.21 -17.00
N SER A 73 1.19 26.95 -15.85
CA SER A 73 0.71 27.40 -14.55
C SER A 73 0.73 28.92 -14.49
N SER A 74 -0.39 29.55 -14.07
CA SER A 74 -0.49 31.01 -13.95
C SER A 74 0.42 31.59 -12.87
N PHE A 75 0.74 30.79 -11.87
CA PHE A 75 1.67 31.11 -10.79
C PHE A 75 2.74 30.02 -10.71
N PRO A 76 4.02 30.38 -10.67
CA PRO A 76 5.07 29.41 -10.44
C PRO A 76 4.95 28.82 -9.03
N ILE A 77 5.30 27.55 -8.92
CA ILE A 77 5.54 26.88 -7.66
C ILE A 77 7.03 26.68 -7.52
N TYR A 78 7.60 27.23 -6.47
CA TYR A 78 9.02 27.11 -6.17
C TYR A 78 9.25 26.00 -5.14
N MET A 79 10.35 25.29 -5.27
CA MET A 79 10.82 24.29 -4.32
C MET A 79 12.31 24.46 -4.12
N TRP A 80 12.78 24.36 -2.88
CA TRP A 80 14.21 24.41 -2.55
C TRP A 80 14.51 23.58 -1.32
N ALA A 81 15.78 23.28 -1.11
CA ALA A 81 16.23 22.51 0.04
C ALA A 81 17.06 23.39 0.98
N GLU A 82 16.89 23.16 2.26
CA GLU A 82 17.72 23.73 3.33
C GLU A 82 18.22 22.61 4.23
N LYS A 83 19.42 22.73 4.77
CA LYS A 83 19.94 21.78 5.76
C LYS A 83 19.12 21.86 7.03
N SER A 84 18.75 20.72 7.60
CA SER A 84 17.91 20.66 8.81
C SER A 84 18.71 20.80 10.10
N GLY A 85 20.02 20.70 10.05
CA GLY A 85 20.91 20.63 11.22
C GLY A 85 20.83 19.31 11.98
N LYS A 86 20.06 18.32 11.47
CA LYS A 86 19.99 16.97 12.02
C LYS A 86 20.94 16.05 11.29
N THR A 87 21.46 15.06 11.98
CA THR A 87 22.28 14.01 11.37
C THR A 87 21.65 12.66 11.64
N GLU A 88 21.47 11.88 10.57
CA GLU A 88 20.95 10.52 10.64
C GLU A 88 22.04 9.50 10.33
N ILE A 89 21.92 8.30 10.85
CA ILE A 89 22.82 7.19 10.50
C ILE A 89 22.51 6.77 9.06
N ARG A 90 23.54 6.73 8.22
CA ARG A 90 23.41 6.52 6.76
C ARG A 90 22.76 5.18 6.38
N ASN A 91 22.89 4.15 7.23
CA ASN A 91 22.25 2.85 7.07
C ASN A 91 21.46 2.54 8.34
N PRO A 92 20.21 2.99 8.46
CA PRO A 92 19.36 2.49 9.53
C PRO A 92 19.27 0.96 9.40
N VAL A 93 19.36 0.29 10.54
CA VAL A 93 19.33 -1.18 10.65
C VAL A 93 18.15 -1.71 9.84
N GLY A 94 18.41 -2.52 8.81
CA GLY A 94 17.39 -3.11 7.95
C GLY A 94 17.52 -2.78 6.46
N MET A 95 18.27 -1.77 6.06
CA MET A 95 18.51 -1.46 4.64
C MET A 95 19.71 -2.25 4.07
N LYS A 96 19.72 -3.56 4.24
CA LYS A 96 20.70 -4.42 3.54
C LYS A 96 20.35 -4.42 2.05
N GLY A 97 21.22 -3.83 1.25
CA GLY A 97 21.12 -3.84 -0.22
C GLY A 97 21.01 -2.48 -0.90
N LEU A 98 20.85 -1.38 -0.15
CA LEU A 98 20.78 -0.02 -0.70
C LEU A 98 22.09 0.77 -0.58
N THR A 99 23.21 0.08 -0.43
CA THR A 99 24.53 0.74 -0.40
C THR A 99 25.05 0.93 -1.81
N ALA A 100 25.50 2.15 -2.14
CA ALA A 100 26.41 2.34 -3.25
C ALA A 100 27.59 1.38 -3.09
N GLU A 101 28.00 0.72 -4.15
CA GLU A 101 29.17 -0.18 -4.13
C GLU A 101 30.33 0.50 -3.38
N GLY A 102 30.76 -0.09 -2.28
CA GLY A 102 31.98 0.26 -1.57
C GLY A 102 31.85 1.01 -0.24
N ASP A 103 30.65 1.40 0.23
CA ASP A 103 30.51 2.12 1.49
C ASP A 103 29.62 1.35 2.51
N ASN A 104 30.23 0.37 3.19
CA ASN A 104 29.60 -0.43 4.25
C ASN A 104 29.72 0.22 5.65
N ASP A 105 30.10 1.49 5.74
CA ASP A 105 30.29 2.15 7.02
C ASP A 105 28.94 2.58 7.62
N SER A 106 28.37 1.73 8.47
CA SER A 106 27.12 1.97 9.20
C SER A 106 27.25 3.09 10.26
N SER A 107 28.45 3.63 10.47
CA SER A 107 28.70 4.72 11.42
C SER A 107 28.64 6.11 10.79
N LYS A 108 28.62 6.22 9.46
CA LYS A 108 28.54 7.52 8.78
C LYS A 108 27.20 8.18 9.01
N LYS A 109 27.24 9.34 9.63
CA LYS A 109 26.10 10.24 9.78
C LYS A 109 25.99 11.14 8.56
N VAL A 110 24.78 11.29 8.05
CA VAL A 110 24.46 12.20 6.95
C VAL A 110 23.59 13.33 7.50
N GLU A 111 23.94 14.57 7.21
CA GLU A 111 23.10 15.72 7.53
C GLU A 111 21.85 15.66 6.64
N THR A 112 20.67 15.75 7.26
CA THR A 112 19.41 15.77 6.54
C THR A 112 19.04 17.18 6.14
N GLY A 113 18.12 17.28 5.19
CA GLY A 113 17.60 18.56 4.71
C GLY A 113 16.08 18.56 4.71
N LYS A 114 15.52 19.76 4.71
CA LYS A 114 14.10 20.00 4.49
C LYS A 114 13.88 20.48 3.08
N ILE A 115 12.80 20.02 2.48
CA ILE A 115 12.25 20.60 1.26
C ILE A 115 11.18 21.59 1.64
N TYR A 116 11.34 22.82 1.20
CA TYR A 116 10.30 23.83 1.24
C TYR A 116 9.67 24.00 -0.13
N TRP A 117 8.35 24.28 -0.13
CA TRP A 117 7.65 24.73 -1.33
C TRP A 117 6.85 25.99 -1.04
N TRP A 118 6.67 26.79 -2.08
CA TRP A 118 5.92 28.04 -2.00
C TRP A 118 5.38 28.45 -3.38
N SER A 119 4.23 29.13 -3.36
CA SER A 119 3.65 29.83 -4.51
C SER A 119 2.97 31.09 -4.01
N GLU A 120 2.88 32.10 -4.86
CA GLU A 120 2.07 33.30 -4.62
C GLU A 120 0.57 32.98 -4.62
N SER A 121 0.19 31.86 -5.23
CA SER A 121 -1.19 31.41 -5.26
C SER A 121 -1.64 30.86 -3.91
N ASP A 122 -2.83 31.26 -3.45
CA ASP A 122 -3.47 30.67 -2.27
C ASP A 122 -3.93 29.21 -2.49
N SER A 123 -4.02 28.79 -3.74
CA SER A 123 -4.46 27.45 -4.12
C SER A 123 -3.43 26.78 -5.01
N VAL A 124 -2.78 25.74 -4.48
CA VAL A 124 -1.77 24.94 -5.17
C VAL A 124 -2.28 23.53 -5.35
N TYR A 125 -2.30 23.07 -6.58
CA TYR A 125 -2.87 21.78 -6.97
C TYR A 125 -1.78 20.79 -7.39
N LEU A 126 -1.96 19.56 -7.01
CA LEU A 126 -1.19 18.45 -7.58
C LEU A 126 -1.64 18.16 -9.02
N ASN A 127 -0.69 17.65 -9.81
CA ASN A 127 -0.94 17.24 -11.20
C ASN A 127 -1.94 16.07 -11.25
N PRO A 128 -2.76 15.93 -12.29
CA PRO A 128 -3.54 14.71 -12.53
C PRO A 128 -2.69 13.43 -12.46
N ASP A 129 -1.46 13.48 -12.95
CA ASP A 129 -0.47 12.41 -12.77
C ASP A 129 0.55 12.79 -11.70
N SER A 130 0.26 12.42 -10.46
CA SER A 130 1.14 12.63 -9.30
C SER A 130 1.87 11.36 -8.87
N ALA A 131 1.94 10.36 -9.76
CA ALA A 131 2.66 9.12 -9.50
C ALA A 131 4.12 9.39 -9.08
N GLN A 132 4.58 8.65 -8.08
CA GLN A 132 5.95 8.66 -7.57
C GLN A 132 6.46 10.01 -6.99
N MET A 133 5.58 11.01 -6.80
CA MET A 133 6.01 12.38 -6.47
C MET A 133 6.94 12.46 -5.25
N PHE A 134 6.69 11.67 -4.22
CA PHE A 134 7.48 11.62 -2.99
C PHE A 134 8.13 10.24 -2.76
N ALA A 135 8.26 9.43 -3.80
CA ALA A 135 8.83 8.09 -3.70
C ALA A 135 10.30 8.09 -3.31
N GLY A 136 10.73 7.10 -2.52
CA GLY A 136 12.15 6.86 -2.24
C GLY A 136 12.79 7.89 -1.31
N ILE A 137 12.06 8.40 -0.31
CA ILE A 137 12.56 9.36 0.69
C ILE A 137 12.71 8.65 2.05
N PRO A 138 13.81 7.92 2.30
CA PRO A 138 13.90 7.01 3.45
C PRO A 138 14.04 7.70 4.82
N TYR A 139 14.43 8.97 4.87
CA TYR A 139 14.61 9.72 6.12
C TYR A 139 13.44 10.65 6.46
N LEU A 140 12.36 10.60 5.67
CA LEU A 140 11.21 11.45 5.87
C LEU A 140 10.50 11.14 7.18
N THR A 141 10.35 12.15 8.04
CA THR A 141 9.66 12.07 9.34
C THR A 141 8.45 12.98 9.41
N ASN A 142 8.36 13.99 8.55
CA ASN A 142 7.32 15.01 8.57
C ASN A 142 6.86 15.36 7.15
N ILE A 143 5.56 15.29 6.94
CA ILE A 143 4.87 15.65 5.69
C ILE A 143 3.80 16.72 5.88
N ASP A 144 3.86 17.50 6.96
CA ASP A 144 2.83 18.49 7.29
C ASP A 144 2.58 19.51 6.18
N GLY A 145 3.59 19.81 5.37
CA GLY A 145 3.45 20.68 4.21
C GLY A 145 2.53 20.17 3.11
N LEU A 146 2.18 18.87 3.11
CA LEU A 146 1.30 18.30 2.10
C LEU A 146 -0.18 18.61 2.33
N LYS A 147 -0.57 18.99 3.56
CA LYS A 147 -1.97 19.34 3.88
C LYS A 147 -2.49 20.53 3.07
N ASP A 148 -1.59 21.42 2.62
CA ASP A 148 -1.93 22.62 1.85
C ASP A 148 -1.92 22.38 0.33
N MET A 149 -1.55 21.19 -0.11
CA MET A 149 -1.60 20.78 -1.51
C MET A 149 -2.97 20.20 -1.85
N LYS A 150 -3.68 20.81 -2.81
CA LYS A 150 -4.99 20.36 -3.25
C LYS A 150 -4.87 19.23 -4.28
N THR A 151 -5.74 18.24 -4.15
CA THR A 151 -5.70 17.00 -4.95
C THR A 151 -6.90 16.82 -5.87
N ASP A 152 -7.70 17.88 -6.06
CA ASP A 152 -8.98 17.84 -6.77
C ASP A 152 -8.92 17.34 -8.22
N TYR A 153 -7.75 17.35 -8.81
CA TYR A 153 -7.53 16.91 -10.20
C TYR A 153 -6.77 15.59 -10.33
N VAL A 154 -6.30 15.04 -9.21
CA VAL A 154 -5.43 13.85 -9.25
C VAL A 154 -6.21 12.62 -9.68
N VAL A 155 -5.67 11.91 -10.66
CA VAL A 155 -6.18 10.65 -11.22
C VAL A 155 -5.25 9.50 -10.87
N ASN A 156 -3.93 9.75 -10.85
CA ASN A 156 -2.91 8.75 -10.61
C ASN A 156 -2.04 9.11 -9.40
N MET A 157 -2.13 8.31 -8.34
CA MET A 157 -1.31 8.38 -7.13
C MET A 157 -0.39 7.16 -6.97
N SER A 158 -0.17 6.38 -8.04
CA SER A 158 0.61 5.15 -7.94
C SER A 158 2.03 5.43 -7.43
N ASN A 159 2.47 4.61 -6.49
CA ASN A 159 3.80 4.71 -5.87
C ASN A 159 4.14 6.10 -5.29
N MET A 160 3.13 6.94 -5.01
CA MET A 160 3.37 8.34 -4.62
C MET A 160 4.26 8.46 -3.38
N PHE A 161 4.09 7.54 -2.43
CA PHE A 161 4.87 7.43 -1.22
C PHE A 161 5.61 6.08 -1.12
N TYR A 162 5.96 5.51 -2.27
CA TYR A 162 6.72 4.26 -2.33
C TYR A 162 8.03 4.39 -1.54
N SER A 163 8.30 3.43 -0.68
CA SER A 163 9.53 3.39 0.12
C SER A 163 9.76 4.65 0.96
N LEU A 164 8.70 5.17 1.59
CA LEU A 164 8.77 6.27 2.55
C LEU A 164 9.69 5.97 3.73
N GLY A 165 10.11 7.05 4.38
CA GLY A 165 11.00 7.03 5.54
C GLY A 165 10.62 6.01 6.61
N THR A 166 11.65 5.39 7.14
CA THR A 166 11.54 4.39 8.21
C THR A 166 10.97 4.95 9.52
N GLN A 167 10.83 6.27 9.61
CA GLN A 167 10.37 6.98 10.81
C GLN A 167 9.09 7.78 10.60
N LEU A 168 8.50 7.77 9.41
CA LEU A 168 7.23 8.43 9.17
C LEU A 168 6.10 7.58 9.76
N SER A 169 5.60 8.00 10.91
CA SER A 169 4.47 7.35 11.60
C SER A 169 3.17 8.13 11.48
N ASN A 170 3.23 9.43 11.12
CA ASN A 170 2.08 10.31 11.04
C ASN A 170 1.83 10.74 9.59
N ILE A 171 0.65 10.40 9.07
CA ILE A 171 0.16 10.78 7.74
C ILE A 171 -1.10 11.66 7.80
N ASP A 172 -1.37 12.31 8.93
CA ASP A 172 -2.58 13.13 9.14
C ASP A 172 -2.71 14.28 8.13
N ALA A 173 -1.58 14.76 7.60
CA ALA A 173 -1.56 15.76 6.54
C ALA A 173 -2.35 15.34 5.28
N LEU A 174 -2.57 14.04 5.06
CA LEU A 174 -3.28 13.50 3.91
C LEU A 174 -4.79 13.40 4.14
N SER A 175 -5.27 13.61 5.37
CA SER A 175 -6.67 13.38 5.74
C SER A 175 -7.67 14.28 4.98
N GLY A 176 -7.25 15.48 4.59
CA GLY A 176 -8.06 16.46 3.85
C GLY A 176 -7.96 16.32 2.31
N TRP A 177 -7.22 15.36 1.80
CA TRP A 177 -7.07 15.19 0.36
C TRP A 177 -8.36 14.75 -0.30
N ASN A 178 -8.72 15.41 -1.41
CA ASN A 178 -9.83 15.01 -2.27
C ASN A 178 -9.38 13.93 -3.24
N THR A 179 -9.84 12.72 -3.03
CA THR A 179 -9.46 11.55 -3.84
C THR A 179 -10.56 11.12 -4.82
N SER A 180 -11.63 11.91 -4.97
CA SER A 180 -12.82 11.56 -5.74
C SER A 180 -12.60 11.30 -7.24
N LYS A 181 -11.45 11.71 -7.79
CA LYS A 181 -11.07 11.44 -9.18
C LYS A 181 -9.99 10.39 -9.34
N VAL A 182 -9.43 9.88 -8.22
CA VAL A 182 -8.32 8.95 -8.28
C VAL A 182 -8.77 7.58 -8.80
N GLU A 183 -8.08 7.09 -9.80
CA GLU A 183 -8.30 5.78 -10.40
C GLU A 183 -7.20 4.76 -10.06
N ASN A 184 -6.00 5.22 -9.77
CA ASN A 184 -4.85 4.36 -9.48
C ASN A 184 -4.16 4.76 -8.17
N MET A 185 -4.15 3.83 -7.20
CA MET A 185 -3.46 3.93 -5.91
C MET A 185 -2.43 2.79 -5.71
N SER A 186 -2.04 2.10 -6.80
CA SER A 186 -1.12 0.96 -6.71
C SER A 186 0.22 1.35 -6.08
N GLY A 187 0.71 0.53 -5.16
CA GLY A 187 1.99 0.74 -4.49
C GLY A 187 2.12 2.04 -3.69
N MET A 188 1.02 2.78 -3.45
CA MET A 188 1.08 4.15 -2.91
C MET A 188 1.88 4.25 -1.62
N PHE A 189 1.75 3.29 -0.71
CA PHE A 189 2.48 3.20 0.55
C PHE A 189 3.33 1.91 0.63
N TYR A 190 3.71 1.35 -0.51
CA TYR A 190 4.55 0.15 -0.54
C TYR A 190 5.89 0.38 0.15
N ARG A 191 6.35 -0.59 0.93
CA ARG A 191 7.62 -0.56 1.66
C ARG A 191 8.53 -1.69 1.24
N TRP A 192 9.72 -1.37 0.82
CA TRP A 192 10.75 -2.34 0.42
C TRP A 192 11.61 -2.86 1.58
N SER A 193 11.53 -2.30 2.78
CA SER A 193 12.53 -2.52 3.85
C SER A 193 11.89 -2.84 5.20
N LEU A 194 12.59 -3.64 6.01
CA LEU A 194 12.23 -4.09 7.36
C LEU A 194 12.14 -2.98 8.44
N ALA A 195 12.40 -1.73 8.10
CA ALA A 195 12.37 -0.67 9.09
C ALA A 195 10.97 -0.07 9.21
N ASN A 196 10.63 0.32 10.43
CA ASN A 196 9.36 0.81 10.93
C ASN A 196 8.50 1.56 9.90
N SER A 197 7.24 1.20 9.88
CA SER A 197 6.28 1.63 8.92
C SER A 197 5.08 2.29 9.58
N LEU A 198 4.05 2.55 8.82
CA LEU A 198 2.77 2.99 9.35
C LEU A 198 2.21 1.95 10.32
N SER A 199 1.83 2.36 11.53
CA SER A 199 1.11 1.52 12.48
C SER A 199 -0.41 1.55 12.27
N ASN A 200 -0.91 2.64 11.66
CA ASN A 200 -2.31 2.83 11.32
C ASN A 200 -2.47 3.66 10.05
N VAL A 201 -3.67 3.65 9.49
CA VAL A 201 -4.06 4.41 8.30
C VAL A 201 -5.33 5.24 8.54
N ASN A 202 -5.56 5.69 9.78
CA ASN A 202 -6.78 6.39 10.19
C ASN A 202 -6.98 7.71 9.44
N ALA A 203 -5.92 8.38 9.02
CA ALA A 203 -5.97 9.57 8.18
C ALA A 203 -6.71 9.36 6.84
N LEU A 204 -6.81 8.12 6.37
CA LEU A 204 -7.41 7.79 5.07
C LEU A 204 -8.91 7.49 5.15
N LEU A 205 -9.51 7.57 6.34
CA LEU A 205 -10.91 7.16 6.60
C LEU A 205 -11.95 7.81 5.68
N ASN A 206 -11.73 9.06 5.31
CA ASN A 206 -12.68 9.84 4.52
C ASN A 206 -12.28 9.98 3.04
N TRP A 207 -11.28 9.22 2.60
CA TRP A 207 -10.94 9.20 1.19
C TRP A 207 -12.08 8.60 0.36
N ASP A 208 -12.44 9.29 -0.71
CA ASP A 208 -13.38 8.76 -1.70
C ASP A 208 -12.62 7.85 -2.67
N THR A 209 -12.85 6.56 -2.55
CA THR A 209 -12.23 5.54 -3.39
C THR A 209 -13.16 5.01 -4.49
N SER A 210 -14.31 5.67 -4.71
CA SER A 210 -15.35 5.19 -5.60
C SER A 210 -14.93 5.02 -7.07
N LYS A 211 -13.87 5.71 -7.50
CA LYS A 211 -13.33 5.59 -8.87
C LYS A 211 -12.06 4.74 -8.96
N VAL A 212 -11.52 4.28 -7.83
CA VAL A 212 -10.28 3.53 -7.82
C VAL A 212 -10.48 2.16 -8.47
N LYS A 213 -9.59 1.82 -9.40
CA LYS A 213 -9.55 0.56 -10.15
C LYS A 213 -8.39 -0.33 -9.71
N ASP A 214 -7.27 0.26 -9.30
CA ASP A 214 -6.04 -0.45 -8.95
C ASP A 214 -5.57 -0.04 -7.55
N MET A 215 -5.56 -1.01 -6.64
CA MET A 215 -5.04 -0.93 -5.26
C MET A 215 -3.91 -1.94 -5.03
N SER A 216 -3.34 -2.50 -6.11
CA SER A 216 -2.30 -3.52 -6.01
C SER A 216 -1.10 -3.01 -5.21
N SER A 217 -0.58 -3.85 -4.31
CA SER A 217 0.58 -3.57 -3.46
C SER A 217 0.49 -2.28 -2.62
N MET A 218 -0.71 -1.70 -2.43
CA MET A 218 -0.85 -0.36 -1.83
C MET A 218 -0.21 -0.23 -0.45
N PHE A 219 -0.34 -1.24 0.39
CA PHE A 219 0.23 -1.28 1.74
C PHE A 219 1.24 -2.41 1.93
N ALA A 220 1.70 -3.02 0.85
CA ALA A 220 2.63 -4.14 0.92
C ALA A 220 3.91 -3.78 1.71
N GLY A 221 4.40 -4.72 2.52
CA GLY A 221 5.59 -4.55 3.33
C GLY A 221 5.44 -3.65 4.58
N ASN A 222 4.23 -3.16 4.92
CA ASN A 222 3.99 -2.40 6.14
C ASN A 222 3.83 -3.34 7.35
N ASN A 223 4.93 -3.92 7.80
CA ASN A 223 4.97 -4.96 8.82
C ASN A 223 4.63 -4.52 10.25
N GLU A 224 4.35 -3.23 10.46
CA GLU A 224 3.84 -2.67 11.73
C GLU A 224 2.40 -2.16 11.62
N LEU A 225 1.76 -2.31 10.45
CA LEU A 225 0.39 -1.88 10.25
C LEU A 225 -0.58 -2.82 10.99
N THR A 226 -0.96 -2.41 12.19
CA THR A 226 -1.87 -3.14 13.08
C THR A 226 -3.31 -2.65 13.04
N ASP A 227 -3.51 -1.37 12.71
CA ASP A 227 -4.82 -0.73 12.69
C ASP A 227 -5.18 -0.28 11.26
N ILE A 228 -6.20 -0.93 10.70
CA ILE A 228 -6.75 -0.64 9.37
C ILE A 228 -8.17 -0.05 9.41
N GLU A 229 -8.61 0.48 10.56
CA GLU A 229 -9.92 1.14 10.71
C GLU A 229 -10.13 2.30 9.73
N GLY A 230 -9.04 2.94 9.29
CA GLY A 230 -9.07 3.96 8.25
C GLY A 230 -9.60 3.50 6.90
N LEU A 231 -9.71 2.19 6.66
CA LEU A 231 -10.18 1.63 5.39
C LEU A 231 -11.67 1.24 5.39
N LYS A 232 -12.35 1.31 6.54
CA LYS A 232 -13.71 0.76 6.71
C LYS A 232 -14.79 1.43 5.88
N LYS A 233 -14.58 2.70 5.48
CA LYS A 233 -15.54 3.46 4.66
C LYS A 233 -15.24 3.40 3.16
N TRP A 234 -14.16 2.75 2.76
CA TRP A 234 -13.75 2.74 1.37
C TRP A 234 -14.76 2.02 0.47
N ASN A 235 -15.09 2.67 -0.63
CA ASN A 235 -15.89 2.06 -1.69
C ASN A 235 -14.96 1.35 -2.69
N THR A 236 -14.98 0.03 -2.66
CA THR A 236 -14.14 -0.81 -3.51
C THR A 236 -14.86 -1.36 -4.73
N SER A 237 -16.09 -0.90 -5.02
CA SER A 237 -16.95 -1.46 -6.04
C SER A 237 -16.40 -1.40 -7.48
N ASN A 238 -15.48 -0.49 -7.76
CA ASN A 238 -14.83 -0.35 -9.06
C ASN A 238 -13.41 -0.94 -9.11
N VAL A 239 -12.91 -1.47 -7.98
CA VAL A 239 -11.58 -2.04 -7.93
C VAL A 239 -11.54 -3.37 -8.69
N THR A 240 -10.54 -3.52 -9.55
CA THR A 240 -10.30 -4.73 -10.35
C THR A 240 -9.04 -5.47 -9.94
N ASP A 241 -8.06 -4.78 -9.33
CA ASP A 241 -6.79 -5.37 -8.88
C ASP A 241 -6.48 -5.00 -7.42
N MET A 242 -6.32 -6.04 -6.58
CA MET A 242 -5.87 -5.97 -5.19
C MET A 242 -4.65 -6.87 -4.95
N HIS A 243 -3.93 -7.26 -6.04
CA HIS A 243 -2.75 -8.11 -5.92
C HIS A 243 -1.77 -7.58 -4.87
N ASN A 244 -1.34 -8.47 -3.97
CA ASN A 244 -0.34 -8.16 -2.95
C ASN A 244 -0.64 -6.92 -2.08
N MET A 245 -1.91 -6.52 -1.93
CA MET A 245 -2.26 -5.22 -1.30
C MET A 245 -1.70 -5.06 0.12
N PHE A 246 -1.66 -6.13 0.91
CA PHE A 246 -1.18 -6.16 2.28
C PHE A 246 -0.02 -7.15 2.49
N GLY A 247 0.34 -7.89 1.45
CA GLY A 247 1.38 -8.91 1.51
C GLY A 247 2.78 -8.35 1.39
N ASP A 248 3.77 -9.23 1.51
CA ASP A 248 5.16 -8.95 1.13
C ASP A 248 5.94 -10.24 0.98
N GLY A 249 6.71 -10.36 -0.11
CA GLY A 249 7.53 -11.53 -0.40
C GLY A 249 8.91 -11.54 0.27
N ASP A 250 9.44 -10.38 0.59
CA ASP A 250 10.82 -10.21 1.06
C ASP A 250 10.94 -10.02 2.57
N SER A 251 9.85 -9.60 3.23
CA SER A 251 9.80 -9.39 4.68
C SER A 251 8.51 -9.97 5.28
N SER A 252 7.95 -9.34 6.28
CA SER A 252 6.61 -9.69 6.77
C SER A 252 5.58 -8.77 6.14
N GLY A 253 4.44 -9.32 5.74
CA GLY A 253 3.26 -8.55 5.36
C GLY A 253 2.71 -7.73 6.54
N CYS A 254 1.55 -7.12 6.37
CA CYS A 254 0.93 -6.30 7.41
C CYS A 254 0.67 -7.07 8.71
N ALA A 255 0.57 -6.35 9.82
CA ALA A 255 0.57 -6.91 11.18
C ALA A 255 -0.81 -6.90 11.88
N PHE A 256 -1.88 -6.54 11.19
CA PHE A 256 -3.22 -6.63 11.75
C PHE A 256 -3.62 -8.10 11.98
N THR A 257 -4.49 -8.32 13.00
CA THR A 257 -4.87 -9.67 13.45
C THR A 257 -6.19 -10.17 12.85
N ASN A 258 -7.01 -9.27 12.31
CA ASN A 258 -8.31 -9.61 11.72
C ASN A 258 -8.68 -8.67 10.58
N LEU A 259 -9.72 -9.02 9.84
CA LEU A 259 -10.20 -8.31 8.67
C LEU A 259 -11.52 -7.55 8.92
N SER A 260 -11.92 -7.31 10.17
CA SER A 260 -13.23 -6.73 10.50
C SER A 260 -13.45 -5.35 9.88
N ALA A 261 -12.42 -4.51 9.87
CA ALA A 261 -12.50 -3.16 9.28
C ALA A 261 -12.83 -3.15 7.78
N ILE A 262 -12.46 -4.21 7.06
CA ILE A 262 -12.67 -4.35 5.63
C ILE A 262 -13.76 -5.38 5.27
N SER A 263 -14.53 -5.84 6.25
CA SER A 263 -15.60 -6.83 6.04
C SER A 263 -16.68 -6.39 5.06
N ASN A 264 -16.93 -5.09 4.95
CA ASN A 264 -17.96 -4.52 4.07
C ASN A 264 -17.44 -4.14 2.66
N TRP A 265 -16.21 -4.48 2.33
CA TRP A 265 -15.71 -4.20 0.99
C TRP A 265 -16.50 -4.96 -0.07
N ASN A 266 -16.85 -4.24 -1.13
CA ASN A 266 -17.46 -4.83 -2.32
C ASN A 266 -16.36 -5.22 -3.30
N VAL A 267 -16.03 -6.50 -3.35
CA VAL A 267 -14.95 -7.04 -4.20
C VAL A 267 -15.47 -7.74 -5.46
N LYS A 268 -16.73 -7.52 -5.82
CA LYS A 268 -17.41 -8.18 -6.95
C LYS A 268 -16.66 -8.05 -8.28
N ASN A 269 -16.02 -6.91 -8.50
CA ASN A 269 -15.30 -6.61 -9.74
C ASN A 269 -13.79 -6.91 -9.65
N VAL A 270 -13.31 -7.37 -8.50
CA VAL A 270 -11.90 -7.72 -8.33
C VAL A 270 -11.60 -9.02 -9.05
N THR A 271 -10.70 -8.96 -10.02
CA THR A 271 -10.27 -10.12 -10.82
C THR A 271 -8.92 -10.67 -10.38
N ASN A 272 -8.18 -9.94 -9.56
CA ASN A 272 -6.87 -10.36 -9.06
C ASN A 272 -6.72 -10.04 -7.57
N MET A 273 -6.73 -11.09 -6.74
CA MET A 273 -6.44 -11.04 -5.29
C MET A 273 -5.23 -11.91 -4.93
N THR A 274 -4.42 -12.30 -5.91
CA THR A 274 -3.22 -13.10 -5.67
C THR A 274 -2.34 -12.38 -4.63
N ASP A 275 -1.83 -13.14 -3.66
CA ASP A 275 -0.94 -12.62 -2.61
C ASP A 275 -1.52 -11.53 -1.69
N ILE A 276 -2.82 -11.25 -1.73
CA ILE A 276 -3.39 -10.08 -1.02
C ILE A 276 -3.00 -10.01 0.47
N PHE A 277 -2.88 -11.16 1.16
CA PHE A 277 -2.43 -11.27 2.56
C PHE A 277 -1.17 -12.14 2.69
N PHE A 278 -0.39 -12.25 1.63
CA PHE A 278 0.85 -13.03 1.65
C PHE A 278 1.76 -12.59 2.81
N ASN A 279 2.20 -13.58 3.60
CA ASN A 279 3.13 -13.34 4.72
C ASN A 279 2.59 -12.41 5.84
N CYS A 280 1.25 -12.24 5.94
CA CYS A 280 0.61 -11.55 7.07
C CYS A 280 0.65 -12.45 8.30
N ILE A 281 1.84 -12.58 8.90
CA ILE A 281 2.14 -13.58 9.95
C ILE A 281 1.36 -13.36 11.25
N LYS A 282 0.75 -12.18 11.46
CA LYS A 282 -0.06 -11.85 12.65
C LYS A 282 -1.55 -12.08 12.45
N LEU A 283 -1.98 -12.37 11.21
CA LEU A 283 -3.39 -12.56 10.88
C LEU A 283 -3.93 -13.83 11.54
N GLU A 284 -4.96 -13.69 12.37
CA GLU A 284 -5.56 -14.77 13.16
C GLU A 284 -6.99 -15.09 12.72
N ASP A 285 -7.76 -14.06 12.33
CA ASP A 285 -9.16 -14.18 11.96
C ASP A 285 -9.43 -13.58 10.57
N VAL A 286 -9.89 -14.43 9.67
CA VAL A 286 -10.26 -14.07 8.30
C VAL A 286 -11.77 -14.29 8.03
N SER A 287 -12.58 -14.42 9.07
CA SER A 287 -14.02 -14.70 8.94
C SER A 287 -14.78 -13.65 8.12
N ALA A 288 -14.25 -12.41 8.08
CA ALA A 288 -14.82 -11.32 7.29
C ALA A 288 -14.90 -11.60 5.78
N ILE A 289 -14.07 -12.51 5.24
CA ILE A 289 -14.14 -12.88 3.81
C ILE A 289 -15.47 -13.50 3.41
N SER A 290 -16.22 -14.05 4.36
CA SER A 290 -17.57 -14.60 4.09
C SER A 290 -18.55 -13.52 3.60
N ASN A 291 -18.30 -12.26 3.91
CA ASN A 291 -19.12 -11.12 3.49
C ASN A 291 -18.73 -10.60 2.08
N TRP A 292 -17.59 -11.02 1.54
CA TRP A 292 -17.07 -10.49 0.28
C TRP A 292 -17.76 -11.08 -0.97
N ASN A 293 -18.59 -12.11 -0.81
CA ASN A 293 -19.27 -12.78 -1.93
C ASN A 293 -18.31 -13.25 -3.04
N ILE A 294 -17.09 -13.62 -2.67
CA ILE A 294 -16.10 -14.19 -3.59
C ILE A 294 -16.47 -15.63 -3.95
N THR A 295 -16.08 -16.07 -5.13
CA THR A 295 -16.25 -17.46 -5.60
C THR A 295 -14.93 -18.23 -5.62
N GLU A 296 -13.83 -17.56 -5.33
CA GLU A 296 -12.48 -18.14 -5.33
C GLU A 296 -11.67 -17.63 -4.12
N ILE A 297 -10.95 -18.55 -3.47
CA ILE A 297 -9.80 -18.19 -2.63
C ILE A 297 -8.61 -18.09 -3.59
N ALA A 298 -8.07 -16.91 -3.74
CA ALA A 298 -7.03 -16.64 -4.75
C ALA A 298 -5.72 -17.40 -4.46
N GLU A 299 -4.90 -17.53 -5.49
CA GLU A 299 -3.55 -18.10 -5.37
C GLU A 299 -2.75 -17.36 -4.31
N ARG A 300 -2.09 -18.11 -3.42
CA ARG A 300 -1.25 -17.63 -2.31
C ARG A 300 -1.91 -16.58 -1.40
N MET A 301 -3.25 -16.52 -1.38
CA MET A 301 -4.00 -15.51 -0.64
C MET A 301 -3.60 -15.42 0.83
N PHE A 302 -3.36 -16.55 1.49
CA PHE A 302 -2.96 -16.68 2.88
C PHE A 302 -1.64 -17.45 3.06
N LEU A 303 -0.79 -17.46 2.04
CA LEU A 303 0.53 -18.09 2.11
C LEU A 303 1.35 -17.44 3.23
N TYR A 304 1.94 -18.26 4.13
CA TYR A 304 2.69 -17.82 5.31
C TYR A 304 1.87 -17.04 6.36
N CYS A 305 0.55 -17.13 6.40
CA CYS A 305 -0.25 -16.58 7.51
C CYS A 305 -0.11 -17.48 8.75
N SER A 306 1.06 -17.47 9.36
CA SER A 306 1.44 -18.47 10.37
C SER A 306 0.62 -18.43 11.66
N ASN A 307 -0.07 -17.33 11.99
CA ASN A 307 -0.96 -17.24 13.16
C ASN A 307 -2.42 -17.62 12.88
N LEU A 308 -2.78 -17.87 11.62
CA LEU A 308 -4.12 -18.32 11.26
C LEU A 308 -4.37 -19.73 11.85
N LYS A 309 -5.43 -19.88 12.66
CA LYS A 309 -5.72 -21.13 13.38
C LYS A 309 -6.86 -21.92 12.76
N THR A 310 -7.84 -21.20 12.23
CA THR A 310 -9.05 -21.80 11.65
C THR A 310 -9.49 -21.05 10.42
N ILE A 311 -10.11 -21.76 9.48
CA ILE A 311 -10.78 -21.14 8.35
C ILE A 311 -12.10 -21.87 8.06
N THR A 312 -13.13 -21.08 7.73
CA THR A 312 -14.35 -21.59 7.11
C THR A 312 -14.43 -21.09 5.69
N ILE A 313 -14.38 -22.03 4.73
CA ILE A 313 -14.51 -21.73 3.30
C ILE A 313 -15.98 -21.83 2.95
N PRO A 314 -16.67 -20.69 2.62
CA PRO A 314 -18.10 -20.65 2.34
C PRO A 314 -18.50 -21.53 1.16
N SER A 315 -19.76 -21.95 1.14
CA SER A 315 -20.32 -22.78 0.05
C SER A 315 -20.31 -22.09 -1.33
N ALA A 316 -20.23 -20.77 -1.37
CA ALA A 316 -20.12 -20.00 -2.60
C ALA A 316 -18.74 -20.15 -3.27
N ILE A 317 -17.72 -20.60 -2.54
CA ILE A 317 -16.38 -20.81 -3.08
C ILE A 317 -16.39 -22.06 -3.95
N THR A 318 -16.05 -21.89 -5.21
CA THR A 318 -15.92 -22.96 -6.19
C THR A 318 -14.47 -23.27 -6.54
N LYS A 319 -13.52 -22.43 -6.10
CA LYS A 319 -12.12 -22.65 -6.38
C LYS A 319 -11.22 -22.21 -5.22
N ILE A 320 -10.23 -23.05 -4.90
CA ILE A 320 -9.13 -22.71 -4.01
C ILE A 320 -7.85 -22.69 -4.85
N GLY A 321 -7.20 -21.54 -4.93
CA GLY A 321 -5.99 -21.33 -5.74
C GLY A 321 -4.76 -22.04 -5.19
N ASN A 322 -3.72 -22.17 -6.02
CA ASN A 322 -2.47 -22.82 -5.65
C ASN A 322 -1.87 -22.17 -4.39
N SER A 323 -1.37 -23.00 -3.48
CA SER A 323 -0.68 -22.58 -2.27
C SER A 323 -1.45 -21.60 -1.38
N ALA A 324 -2.79 -21.59 -1.46
CA ALA A 324 -3.61 -20.58 -0.78
C ALA A 324 -3.36 -20.50 0.73
N PHE A 325 -3.06 -21.61 1.40
CA PHE A 325 -2.80 -21.71 2.85
C PHE A 325 -1.43 -22.32 3.17
N THR A 326 -0.58 -22.54 2.17
CA THR A 326 0.74 -23.13 2.37
C THR A 326 1.51 -22.38 3.45
N ARG A 327 2.14 -23.11 4.37
CA ARG A 327 2.92 -22.56 5.50
C ARG A 327 2.12 -21.70 6.48
N SER A 328 0.82 -21.85 6.56
CA SER A 328 -0.01 -21.34 7.67
C SER A 328 0.15 -22.32 8.86
N ALA A 329 1.32 -22.26 9.52
CA ALA A 329 1.83 -23.30 10.40
C ALA A 329 1.00 -23.56 11.67
N ASN A 330 0.07 -22.67 12.04
CA ASN A 330 -0.85 -22.86 13.15
C ASN A 330 -2.28 -23.21 12.71
N LEU A 331 -2.51 -23.42 11.42
CA LEU A 331 -3.82 -23.78 10.89
C LEU A 331 -4.15 -25.24 11.26
N THR A 332 -5.10 -25.42 12.15
CA THR A 332 -5.48 -26.71 12.76
C THR A 332 -6.87 -27.17 12.42
N LYS A 333 -7.72 -26.27 11.90
CA LYS A 333 -9.12 -26.57 11.59
C LYS A 333 -9.59 -25.82 10.36
N GLU A 334 -9.94 -26.57 9.33
CA GLU A 334 -10.46 -26.06 8.08
C GLU A 334 -11.85 -26.67 7.83
N LYS A 335 -12.84 -25.81 7.62
CA LYS A 335 -14.20 -26.19 7.26
C LYS A 335 -14.46 -25.82 5.80
N ILE A 336 -14.79 -26.79 4.95
CA ILE A 336 -15.10 -26.57 3.54
C ILE A 336 -16.59 -26.86 3.33
N LEU A 337 -17.36 -25.80 3.10
CA LEU A 337 -18.81 -25.88 2.96
C LEU A 337 -19.28 -26.12 1.51
N ALA A 338 -18.37 -26.42 0.59
CA ALA A 338 -18.70 -26.78 -0.79
C ALA A 338 -19.56 -28.04 -0.82
N THR A 339 -20.60 -28.03 -1.64
CA THR A 339 -21.55 -29.15 -1.79
C THR A 339 -21.56 -29.75 -3.19
N ASP A 340 -21.10 -29.02 -4.19
CA ASP A 340 -21.09 -29.45 -5.60
C ASP A 340 -19.64 -29.73 -6.06
N ALA A 341 -19.24 -30.98 -5.98
CA ALA A 341 -17.91 -31.39 -6.40
C ALA A 341 -17.63 -31.22 -7.90
N THR A 342 -18.67 -31.09 -8.73
CA THR A 342 -18.49 -30.87 -10.18
C THR A 342 -18.03 -29.47 -10.49
N LYS A 343 -18.27 -28.51 -9.60
CA LYS A 343 -17.90 -27.10 -9.72
C LYS A 343 -16.74 -26.72 -8.79
N PHE A 344 -16.37 -27.62 -7.87
CA PHE A 344 -15.35 -27.31 -6.89
C PHE A 344 -13.96 -27.76 -7.40
N GLU A 345 -13.05 -26.80 -7.46
CA GLU A 345 -11.66 -27.01 -7.89
C GLU A 345 -10.68 -26.66 -6.77
N VAL A 346 -9.63 -27.46 -6.65
CA VAL A 346 -8.57 -27.23 -5.67
C VAL A 346 -7.22 -27.23 -6.38
N GLY A 347 -6.43 -26.18 -6.14
CA GLY A 347 -5.09 -26.01 -6.69
C GLY A 347 -4.06 -26.93 -6.02
N ASN A 348 -2.83 -26.79 -6.43
CA ASN A 348 -1.70 -27.56 -5.89
C ASN A 348 -1.22 -26.96 -4.55
N ASN A 349 -0.73 -27.84 -3.64
CA ASN A 349 -0.04 -27.47 -2.41
C ASN A 349 -0.86 -26.58 -1.47
N VAL A 350 -2.21 -26.63 -1.55
CA VAL A 350 -3.10 -25.68 -0.86
C VAL A 350 -2.87 -25.68 0.65
N PHE A 351 -2.70 -26.87 1.26
CA PHE A 351 -2.54 -27.05 2.70
C PHE A 351 -1.19 -27.66 3.07
N ASP A 352 -0.15 -27.41 2.28
CA ASP A 352 1.20 -27.87 2.60
C ASP A 352 1.78 -27.08 3.77
N TYR A 353 2.50 -27.80 4.66
CA TYR A 353 3.17 -27.21 5.82
C TYR A 353 2.24 -26.44 6.78
N ILE A 354 0.97 -26.87 6.91
CA ILE A 354 0.06 -26.41 7.97
C ILE A 354 0.39 -27.12 9.30
N ALA A 355 -0.40 -26.87 10.36
CA ALA A 355 -0.15 -27.45 11.67
C ALA A 355 -0.16 -28.98 11.66
N SER A 356 0.69 -29.60 12.47
CA SER A 356 0.59 -31.02 12.76
C SER A 356 -0.75 -31.34 13.46
N ASN A 357 -1.37 -32.45 13.07
CA ASN A 357 -2.69 -32.88 13.53
C ASN A 357 -3.85 -31.94 13.10
N SER A 358 -3.69 -31.20 12.02
CA SER A 358 -4.78 -30.41 11.46
C SER A 358 -5.90 -31.32 10.92
N LYS A 359 -7.13 -30.78 10.93
CA LYS A 359 -8.34 -31.46 10.50
C LYS A 359 -9.09 -30.62 9.49
N ILE A 360 -9.25 -31.18 8.29
CA ILE A 360 -10.08 -30.60 7.24
C ILE A 360 -11.43 -31.32 7.25
N TYR A 361 -12.49 -30.57 7.46
CA TYR A 361 -13.85 -31.08 7.45
C TYR A 361 -14.56 -30.74 6.15
N VAL A 362 -15.17 -31.74 5.54
CA VAL A 362 -15.89 -31.63 4.26
C VAL A 362 -17.27 -32.26 4.36
N LEU A 363 -18.19 -31.93 3.43
CA LEU A 363 -19.58 -32.39 3.47
C LEU A 363 -19.83 -33.63 2.63
N SER A 364 -18.87 -34.10 1.81
CA SER A 364 -19.05 -35.34 1.01
C SER A 364 -17.70 -35.98 0.67
N GLU A 365 -17.76 -37.27 0.31
CA GLU A 365 -16.59 -38.03 -0.18
C GLU A 365 -16.09 -37.49 -1.52
N GLU A 366 -16.97 -36.96 -2.37
CA GLU A 366 -16.59 -36.34 -3.65
C GLU A 366 -15.76 -35.07 -3.44
N ILE A 367 -16.12 -34.23 -2.45
CA ILE A 367 -15.31 -33.05 -2.08
C ILE A 367 -13.98 -33.49 -1.47
N LYS A 368 -13.99 -34.54 -0.60
CA LYS A 368 -12.77 -35.10 -0.04
C LYS A 368 -11.79 -35.56 -1.13
N ALA A 369 -12.29 -36.25 -2.15
CA ALA A 369 -11.47 -36.70 -3.28
C ALA A 369 -10.80 -35.56 -4.05
N LYS A 370 -11.41 -34.34 -4.07
CA LYS A 370 -10.81 -33.16 -4.68
C LYS A 370 -9.58 -32.63 -3.93
N LEU A 371 -9.43 -33.00 -2.66
CA LEU A 371 -8.30 -32.56 -1.83
C LEU A 371 -7.10 -33.51 -1.90
N GLU A 372 -7.21 -34.65 -2.59
CA GLU A 372 -6.10 -35.61 -2.73
C GLU A 372 -4.86 -34.93 -3.35
N GLY A 373 -3.71 -35.06 -2.67
CA GLY A 373 -2.46 -34.43 -3.10
C GLY A 373 -2.31 -32.95 -2.76
N CYS A 374 -3.29 -32.34 -2.07
CA CYS A 374 -3.23 -30.91 -1.69
C CYS A 374 -2.77 -30.70 -0.25
N TYR A 375 -2.43 -31.75 0.49
CA TYR A 375 -2.01 -31.72 1.90
C TYR A 375 -1.08 -32.91 2.21
N ASP A 376 -0.32 -32.81 3.30
CA ASP A 376 0.50 -33.90 3.81
C ASP A 376 -0.35 -34.87 4.65
N THR A 377 -0.58 -36.06 4.13
CA THR A 377 -1.41 -37.11 4.77
C THR A 377 -0.82 -37.65 6.07
N SER A 378 0.48 -37.41 6.34
CA SER A 378 1.13 -37.84 7.58
C SER A 378 0.78 -36.95 8.78
N ILE A 379 0.33 -35.70 8.53
CA ILE A 379 0.06 -34.70 9.57
C ILE A 379 -1.38 -34.16 9.52
N THR A 380 -2.07 -34.32 8.42
CA THR A 380 -3.42 -33.77 8.20
C THR A 380 -4.42 -34.89 7.91
N THR A 381 -5.59 -34.80 8.52
CA THR A 381 -6.71 -35.72 8.25
C THR A 381 -7.87 -34.99 7.60
N VAL A 382 -8.56 -35.66 6.67
CA VAL A 382 -9.79 -35.13 6.07
C VAL A 382 -10.97 -35.99 6.54
N GLU A 383 -11.93 -35.34 7.22
CA GLU A 383 -13.11 -35.99 7.77
C GLU A 383 -14.38 -35.54 7.04
N VAL A 384 -15.20 -36.51 6.60
CA VAL A 384 -16.51 -36.22 6.05
C VAL A 384 -17.52 -36.16 7.21
N VAL A 385 -18.23 -35.05 7.29
CA VAL A 385 -19.22 -34.78 8.35
C VAL A 385 -20.53 -34.30 7.77
N THR A 386 -21.61 -34.40 8.54
CA THR A 386 -22.90 -33.80 8.18
C THR A 386 -22.84 -32.29 8.37
N LEU A 387 -23.77 -31.55 7.73
CA LEU A 387 -23.88 -30.10 7.92
C LEU A 387 -24.14 -29.73 9.39
N GLU A 388 -24.95 -30.54 10.10
CA GLU A 388 -25.20 -30.37 11.53
C GLU A 388 -23.90 -30.50 12.35
N GLN A 389 -23.11 -31.55 12.09
CA GLN A 389 -21.80 -31.73 12.74
C GLN A 389 -20.85 -30.57 12.39
N MET A 390 -20.83 -30.16 11.12
CA MET A 390 -20.00 -29.03 10.65
C MET A 390 -20.29 -27.73 11.43
N ASN A 391 -21.58 -27.46 11.69
CA ASN A 391 -22.03 -26.27 12.42
C ASN A 391 -21.67 -26.31 13.91
N ASN A 392 -21.48 -27.49 14.46
CA ASN A 392 -21.13 -27.70 15.88
C ASN A 392 -19.61 -27.76 16.13
N LEU A 393 -18.78 -27.73 15.09
CA LEU A 393 -17.33 -27.64 15.15
C LEU A 393 -16.85 -26.20 15.32
#